data_49be0988e9dc7893a9bdcced6da7ed49
#
_entry.id   49be0988e9dc7893a9bdcced6da7ed49
#
_cell.length_a   1.000
_cell.length_b   1.000
_cell.length_c   1.000
_cell.angle_alpha   90.00
_cell.angle_beta   90.00
_cell.angle_gamma   90.00
#
_symmetry.space_group_name_H-M   'P 1'
#
loop_
_entity.id
_entity.type
_entity.pdbx_description
1 polymer ?
#
loop_
_entity_poly.entity_id
_entity_poly.type
_entity_poly.pdbx_seq_one_letter_code
_entity_poly.pdbx_strand_id
1 'polypeptide(L)'
;MSSDLASAAAKAPARIPRQISYIIGNEGCERFSFYGMRNILTVFLVSSLLMHLPEGDRAGAAKDVFHTFVIGVYFFPLLGGWLADRFFGKYHTIFWLSLVYCAGHLCLALFESSRTGFYTGLALIALGSGGIKPCVASFVGDQFDQTNKHRAKVVFDAFYWMINFGSFFASLLMPVFLKQLGAAIAFGIPGALMFIATVIFWLGRKHYVLLPPTPPNPHSFLNVSRTALASGTPGQVLAGAGGVLALGSLAFTPTFGIVIALCLAFVSLLTFGGLGVWLQLPGARGQHPDEAVEGVRSVLRVLVLFALVTPFWSLFDQKASTWVLQADAMTKPSWFQSSQMQALNPLLVMLLIPFNNLVLYPALKRFGYEMTALRRMTAGIAFSGLAWVVVGAMQVVLDGGQVFTITWQVLPYALLTLGEVLVSATGLEFAYSQAPPAMKGALMSFWNLSVTIGNLWVLVVNASVKNATVTNFIASTGFGVTAFQMFFFAAFAFAAALAFGLVARSYRTVDYYRTA
;
A
#
# COMPACT_ATOMS: atom_id res chain seq x y z
N MET A 1 18.68 -47.97 -37.70
CA MET A 1 17.67 -48.19 -36.67
C MET A 1 18.32 -48.27 -35.28
N SER A 2 18.92 -47.19 -34.81
CA SER A 2 19.46 -47.14 -33.42
C SER A 2 19.68 -45.71 -32.91
N SER A 3 18.93 -44.72 -33.43
CA SER A 3 19.01 -43.31 -32.95
C SER A 3 17.72 -42.75 -32.35
N ASP A 4 16.63 -43.52 -32.24
CA ASP A 4 15.33 -43.00 -31.78
C ASP A 4 14.88 -43.45 -30.40
N LEU A 5 15.74 -44.13 -29.63
CA LEU A 5 15.39 -44.61 -28.29
C LEU A 5 15.94 -43.74 -27.14
N ALA A 6 16.59 -42.63 -27.43
CA ALA A 6 17.12 -41.72 -26.38
C ALA A 6 16.23 -40.52 -26.03
N SER A 7 15.04 -40.39 -26.64
CA SER A 7 14.20 -39.18 -26.53
C SER A 7 12.99 -39.27 -25.59
N ALA A 8 12.80 -40.34 -24.85
CA ALA A 8 11.63 -40.51 -23.98
C ALA A 8 11.99 -40.72 -22.49
N ALA A 9 13.02 -40.09 -21.98
CA ALA A 9 13.09 -39.87 -20.55
C ALA A 9 12.02 -38.81 -20.20
N ALA A 10 10.81 -39.25 -19.85
CA ALA A 10 9.75 -38.41 -19.36
C ALA A 10 10.32 -37.55 -18.22
N LYS A 11 10.54 -36.25 -18.50
CA LYS A 11 10.95 -35.29 -17.47
C LYS A 11 9.98 -35.44 -16.31
N ALA A 12 10.46 -35.94 -15.17
CA ALA A 12 9.69 -35.99 -13.95
C ALA A 12 9.00 -34.64 -13.74
N PRO A 13 7.71 -34.60 -13.34
CA PRO A 13 6.99 -33.35 -13.21
C PRO A 13 7.79 -32.43 -12.30
N ALA A 14 8.17 -31.27 -12.81
CA ALA A 14 9.00 -30.32 -12.07
C ALA A 14 8.32 -30.00 -10.74
N ARG A 15 8.98 -30.30 -9.64
CA ARG A 15 8.46 -30.11 -8.29
C ARG A 15 8.58 -28.65 -7.87
N ILE A 16 7.65 -28.19 -7.04
CA ILE A 16 7.79 -26.89 -6.36
C ILE A 16 9.05 -26.97 -5.47
N PRO A 17 9.96 -25.98 -5.55
CA PRO A 17 11.18 -25.97 -4.73
C PRO A 17 10.84 -26.03 -3.23
N ARG A 18 11.53 -26.88 -2.47
CA ARG A 18 11.26 -27.07 -1.04
C ARG A 18 11.37 -25.80 -0.22
N GLN A 19 12.25 -24.89 -0.60
CA GLN A 19 12.45 -23.62 0.09
C GLN A 19 11.21 -22.69 0.02
N ILE A 20 10.31 -22.90 -0.90
CA ILE A 20 9.05 -22.13 -0.99
C ILE A 20 8.21 -22.29 0.28
N SER A 21 8.20 -23.46 0.92
CA SER A 21 7.45 -23.66 2.16
C SER A 21 7.93 -22.76 3.30
N TYR A 22 9.23 -22.49 3.39
CA TYR A 22 9.78 -21.56 4.38
C TYR A 22 9.36 -20.11 4.09
N ILE A 23 9.28 -19.71 2.81
CA ILE A 23 8.88 -18.35 2.44
C ILE A 23 7.38 -18.15 2.67
N ILE A 24 6.54 -19.11 2.29
CA ILE A 24 5.08 -19.06 2.54
C ILE A 24 4.77 -19.09 4.03
N GLY A 25 5.47 -19.93 4.81
CA GLY A 25 5.31 -19.98 6.27
C GLY A 25 5.73 -18.67 6.95
N ASN A 26 6.84 -18.07 6.51
CA ASN A 26 7.26 -16.73 6.94
C ASN A 26 6.17 -15.70 6.64
N GLU A 27 5.66 -15.66 5.40
CA GLU A 27 4.64 -14.70 4.98
C GLU A 27 3.37 -14.81 5.81
N GLY A 28 2.87 -16.03 6.06
CA GLY A 28 1.67 -16.22 6.87
C GLY A 28 1.78 -15.65 8.28
N CYS A 29 2.90 -15.91 8.95
CA CYS A 29 3.18 -15.38 10.29
C CYS A 29 3.39 -13.85 10.26
N GLU A 30 4.13 -13.34 9.27
CA GLU A 30 4.40 -11.90 9.12
C GLU A 30 3.11 -11.14 8.81
N ARG A 31 2.26 -11.63 7.92
CA ARG A 31 0.97 -10.98 7.59
C ARG A 31 0.03 -10.96 8.79
N PHE A 32 -0.09 -12.05 9.53
CA PHE A 32 -0.85 -12.05 10.78
C PHE A 32 -0.29 -11.01 11.76
N SER A 33 1.04 -10.97 11.91
CA SER A 33 1.73 -10.00 12.78
C SER A 33 1.40 -8.55 12.39
N PHE A 34 1.56 -8.21 11.12
CA PHE A 34 1.33 -6.85 10.62
C PHE A 34 -0.13 -6.42 10.77
N TYR A 35 -1.06 -7.21 10.22
CA TYR A 35 -2.48 -6.87 10.25
C TYR A 35 -3.05 -6.98 11.66
N GLY A 36 -2.54 -7.89 12.48
CA GLY A 36 -2.95 -8.03 13.87
C GLY A 36 -2.67 -6.78 14.68
N MET A 37 -1.46 -6.25 14.62
CA MET A 37 -1.09 -4.99 15.25
C MET A 37 -1.88 -3.81 14.67
N ARG A 38 -1.93 -3.70 13.33
CA ARG A 38 -2.59 -2.59 12.64
C ARG A 38 -4.08 -2.48 12.99
N ASN A 39 -4.77 -3.62 13.10
CA ASN A 39 -6.21 -3.67 13.30
C ASN A 39 -6.65 -3.25 14.72
N ILE A 40 -5.79 -3.39 15.72
CA ILE A 40 -6.05 -2.94 17.09
C ILE A 40 -5.50 -1.54 17.38
N LEU A 41 -4.64 -1.01 16.52
CA LEU A 41 -3.89 0.23 16.77
C LEU A 41 -4.81 1.42 17.05
N THR A 42 -5.79 1.69 16.19
CA THR A 42 -6.68 2.85 16.34
C THR A 42 -7.49 2.78 17.64
N VAL A 43 -8.06 1.61 17.94
CA VAL A 43 -8.83 1.42 19.19
C VAL A 43 -7.94 1.62 20.41
N PHE A 44 -6.75 1.03 20.42
CA PHE A 44 -5.79 1.19 21.52
C PHE A 44 -5.36 2.65 21.72
N LEU A 45 -5.08 3.36 20.61
CA LEU A 45 -4.71 4.78 20.68
C LEU A 45 -5.80 5.62 21.38
N VAL A 46 -7.06 5.45 20.98
CA VAL A 46 -8.19 6.22 21.53
C VAL A 46 -8.48 5.83 22.97
N SER A 47 -8.49 4.52 23.27
CA SER A 47 -8.94 4.01 24.57
C SER A 47 -7.86 3.96 25.65
N SER A 48 -6.58 4.12 25.29
CA SER A 48 -5.46 3.96 26.22
C SER A 48 -4.38 5.03 26.07
N LEU A 49 -3.61 5.02 24.98
CA LEU A 49 -2.38 5.83 24.85
C LEU A 49 -2.65 7.35 24.83
N LEU A 50 -3.77 7.77 24.22
CA LEU A 50 -4.13 9.18 24.04
C LEU A 50 -5.15 9.69 25.09
N MET A 51 -5.39 8.95 26.17
CA MET A 51 -6.33 9.36 27.22
C MET A 51 -5.96 10.67 27.95
N HIS A 52 -4.71 11.11 27.84
CA HIS A 52 -4.27 12.41 28.33
C HIS A 52 -4.83 13.60 27.52
N LEU A 53 -5.36 13.37 26.32
CA LEU A 53 -6.02 14.37 25.50
C LEU A 53 -7.51 14.48 25.87
N PRO A 54 -8.14 15.65 25.64
CA PRO A 54 -9.58 15.79 25.71
C PRO A 54 -10.28 14.76 24.82
N GLU A 55 -11.44 14.28 25.22
CA GLU A 55 -12.16 13.20 24.52
C GLU A 55 -12.42 13.53 23.04
N GLY A 56 -12.81 14.78 22.74
CA GLY A 56 -13.06 15.25 21.38
C GLY A 56 -11.83 15.20 20.45
N ASP A 57 -10.61 15.27 21.01
CA ASP A 57 -9.36 15.33 20.22
C ASP A 57 -8.75 13.95 19.97
N ARG A 58 -9.11 12.94 20.79
CA ARG A 58 -8.49 11.60 20.75
C ARG A 58 -8.64 10.91 19.40
N ALA A 59 -9.84 10.97 18.81
CA ALA A 59 -10.12 10.34 17.54
C ALA A 59 -9.30 10.94 16.38
N GLY A 60 -9.16 12.27 16.35
CA GLY A 60 -8.32 12.98 15.39
C GLY A 60 -6.85 12.62 15.54
N ALA A 61 -6.33 12.68 16.78
CA ALA A 61 -4.94 12.32 17.07
C ALA A 61 -4.63 10.84 16.75
N ALA A 62 -5.55 9.92 17.01
CA ALA A 62 -5.39 8.51 16.67
C ALA A 62 -5.29 8.28 15.16
N LYS A 63 -6.12 8.98 14.36
CA LYS A 63 -6.02 8.96 12.90
C LYS A 63 -4.67 9.50 12.43
N ASP A 64 -4.19 10.60 12.99
CA ASP A 64 -2.89 11.18 12.63
C ASP A 64 -1.74 10.21 12.90
N VAL A 65 -1.71 9.54 14.06
CA VAL A 65 -0.70 8.51 14.38
C VAL A 65 -0.82 7.33 13.42
N PHE A 66 -2.03 6.81 13.19
CA PHE A 66 -2.27 5.68 12.30
C PHE A 66 -1.78 5.97 10.87
N HIS A 67 -2.19 7.09 10.27
CA HIS A 67 -1.81 7.43 8.90
C HIS A 67 -0.33 7.81 8.76
N THR A 68 0.28 8.42 9.79
CA THR A 68 1.74 8.62 9.87
C THR A 68 2.49 7.29 9.84
N PHE A 69 2.03 6.32 10.62
CA PHE A 69 2.59 4.96 10.59
C PHE A 69 2.47 4.31 9.20
N VAL A 70 1.29 4.39 8.56
CA VAL A 70 1.06 3.83 7.23
C VAL A 70 1.93 4.53 6.16
N ILE A 71 2.10 5.85 6.25
CA ILE A 71 3.05 6.60 5.40
C ILE A 71 4.44 5.96 5.49
N GLY A 72 4.96 5.72 6.68
CA GLY A 72 6.26 5.05 6.88
C GLY A 72 6.30 3.67 6.23
N VAL A 73 5.29 2.83 6.47
CA VAL A 73 5.20 1.46 5.94
C VAL A 73 5.26 1.41 4.41
N TYR A 74 4.73 2.41 3.71
CA TYR A 74 4.72 2.46 2.24
C TYR A 74 5.80 3.35 1.64
N PHE A 75 6.47 4.17 2.46
CA PHE A 75 7.67 4.92 2.07
C PHE A 75 8.93 4.07 2.12
N PHE A 76 9.14 3.30 3.19
CA PHE A 76 10.35 2.50 3.39
C PHE A 76 10.59 1.35 2.40
N PRO A 77 9.60 0.86 1.60
CA PRO A 77 9.87 -0.02 0.47
C PRO A 77 10.89 0.53 -0.54
N LEU A 78 10.95 1.86 -0.70
CA LEU A 78 11.97 2.53 -1.51
C LEU A 78 13.38 2.23 -0.98
N LEU A 79 13.55 2.37 0.33
CA LEU A 79 14.83 2.12 0.99
C LEU A 79 15.18 0.63 1.01
N GLY A 80 14.23 -0.24 1.38
CA GLY A 80 14.45 -1.68 1.47
C GLY A 80 14.80 -2.31 0.13
N GLY A 81 14.09 -1.96 -0.94
CA GLY A 81 14.40 -2.41 -2.29
C GLY A 81 15.77 -1.95 -2.75
N TRP A 82 16.12 -0.67 -2.52
CA TRP A 82 17.41 -0.12 -2.87
C TRP A 82 18.58 -0.78 -2.11
N LEU A 83 18.42 -1.03 -0.80
CA LEU A 83 19.42 -1.74 0.01
C LEU A 83 19.61 -3.18 -0.48
N ALA A 84 18.52 -3.88 -0.82
CA ALA A 84 18.56 -5.24 -1.31
C ALA A 84 19.24 -5.35 -2.67
N ASP A 85 18.86 -4.48 -3.60
CA ASP A 85 19.36 -4.55 -4.97
C ASP A 85 20.81 -4.07 -5.07
N ARG A 86 21.25 -3.16 -4.17
CA ARG A 86 22.53 -2.46 -4.32
C ARG A 86 23.64 -2.96 -3.41
N PHE A 87 23.31 -3.38 -2.18
CA PHE A 87 24.32 -3.62 -1.16
C PHE A 87 24.27 -5.03 -0.57
N PHE A 88 23.12 -5.45 -0.06
CA PHE A 88 23.07 -6.63 0.81
C PHE A 88 22.48 -7.88 0.15
N GLY A 89 21.79 -7.73 -0.99
CA GLY A 89 20.98 -8.80 -1.54
C GLY A 89 19.68 -9.00 -0.75
N LYS A 90 18.71 -9.66 -1.37
CA LYS A 90 17.33 -9.78 -0.80
C LYS A 90 17.33 -10.57 0.52
N TYR A 91 18.07 -11.68 0.61
CA TYR A 91 18.11 -12.51 1.82
C TYR A 91 18.54 -11.73 3.06
N HIS A 92 19.67 -11.04 3.00
CA HIS A 92 20.21 -10.28 4.14
C HIS A 92 19.31 -9.09 4.48
N THR A 93 18.77 -8.40 3.49
CA THR A 93 17.82 -7.30 3.72
C THR A 93 16.58 -7.78 4.44
N ILE A 94 15.96 -8.88 3.99
CA ILE A 94 14.80 -9.47 4.65
C ILE A 94 15.14 -9.86 6.09
N PHE A 95 16.24 -10.60 6.30
CA PHE A 95 16.61 -11.11 7.62
C PHE A 95 16.86 -9.99 8.63
N TRP A 96 17.72 -9.02 8.32
CA TRP A 96 18.07 -7.94 9.25
C TRP A 96 16.91 -7.00 9.53
N LEU A 97 16.13 -6.64 8.52
CA LEU A 97 14.94 -5.81 8.71
C LEU A 97 13.82 -6.56 9.44
N SER A 98 13.75 -7.88 9.35
CA SER A 98 12.85 -8.69 10.19
C SER A 98 13.22 -8.61 11.67
N LEU A 99 14.51 -8.56 12.02
CA LEU A 99 14.94 -8.34 13.41
C LEU A 99 14.58 -6.92 13.91
N VAL A 100 14.72 -5.90 13.06
CA VAL A 100 14.25 -4.53 13.38
C VAL A 100 12.75 -4.52 13.62
N TYR A 101 12.01 -5.27 12.82
CA TYR A 101 10.56 -5.42 12.96
C TYR A 101 10.18 -6.11 14.29
N CYS A 102 10.89 -7.19 14.66
CA CYS A 102 10.70 -7.85 15.96
C CYS A 102 10.98 -6.88 17.13
N ALA A 103 12.06 -6.08 17.04
CA ALA A 103 12.37 -5.06 18.04
C ALA A 103 11.25 -4.01 18.16
N GLY A 104 10.67 -3.61 17.03
CA GLY A 104 9.51 -2.70 17.03
C GLY A 104 8.31 -3.27 17.79
N HIS A 105 7.95 -4.53 17.54
CA HIS A 105 6.87 -5.19 18.29
C HIS A 105 7.17 -5.33 19.77
N LEU A 106 8.43 -5.65 20.10
CA LEU A 106 8.86 -5.70 21.51
C LEU A 106 8.67 -4.34 22.19
N CYS A 107 9.01 -3.24 21.51
CA CYS A 107 8.75 -1.90 22.02
C CYS A 107 7.26 -1.64 22.25
N LEU A 108 6.38 -2.04 21.33
CA LEU A 108 4.93 -1.87 21.52
C LEU A 108 4.40 -2.63 22.73
N ALA A 109 4.92 -3.85 22.96
CA ALA A 109 4.49 -4.68 24.09
C ALA A 109 5.03 -4.19 25.44
N LEU A 110 6.29 -3.74 25.50
CA LEU A 110 6.93 -3.32 26.75
C LEU A 110 6.64 -1.88 27.12
N PHE A 111 6.40 -1.01 26.15
CA PHE A 111 6.22 0.43 26.35
C PHE A 111 4.81 0.89 25.94
N GLU A 112 3.80 0.06 26.16
CA GLU A 112 2.42 0.37 25.80
C GLU A 112 1.87 1.65 26.45
N SER A 113 2.34 1.98 27.66
CA SER A 113 1.95 3.18 28.39
C SER A 113 2.84 4.40 28.13
N SER A 114 3.99 4.21 27.46
CA SER A 114 4.94 5.27 27.12
C SER A 114 4.75 5.73 25.68
N ARG A 115 4.31 6.96 25.45
CA ARG A 115 4.15 7.53 24.10
C ARG A 115 5.43 7.43 23.26
N THR A 116 6.56 7.86 23.84
CA THR A 116 7.85 7.81 23.12
C THR A 116 8.26 6.37 22.79
N GLY A 117 8.16 5.44 23.73
CA GLY A 117 8.48 4.04 23.51
C GLY A 117 7.56 3.39 22.47
N PHE A 118 6.24 3.66 22.55
CA PHE A 118 5.26 3.14 21.61
C PHE A 118 5.49 3.69 20.19
N TYR A 119 5.70 5.00 20.03
CA TYR A 119 5.97 5.62 18.72
C TYR A 119 7.32 5.15 18.13
N THR A 120 8.33 4.92 18.95
CA THR A 120 9.58 4.29 18.52
C THR A 120 9.31 2.88 17.98
N GLY A 121 8.48 2.10 18.67
CA GLY A 121 8.04 0.79 18.19
C GLY A 121 7.35 0.85 16.83
N LEU A 122 6.40 1.77 16.64
CA LEU A 122 5.74 1.99 15.34
C LEU A 122 6.73 2.37 14.24
N ALA A 123 7.71 3.24 14.53
CA ALA A 123 8.73 3.64 13.57
C ALA A 123 9.63 2.46 13.16
N LEU A 124 10.04 1.62 14.12
CA LEU A 124 10.82 0.40 13.84
C LEU A 124 10.01 -0.61 13.03
N ILE A 125 8.72 -0.79 13.32
CA ILE A 125 7.83 -1.64 12.52
C ILE A 125 7.68 -1.09 11.11
N ALA A 126 7.47 0.21 10.94
CA ALA A 126 7.35 0.83 9.63
C ALA A 126 8.62 0.61 8.80
N LEU A 127 9.79 0.81 9.40
CA LEU A 127 11.10 0.57 8.76
C LEU A 127 11.28 -0.92 8.40
N GLY A 128 11.06 -1.82 9.34
CA GLY A 128 11.25 -3.26 9.17
C GLY A 128 10.26 -3.84 8.16
N SER A 129 8.96 -3.71 8.40
CA SER A 129 7.90 -4.22 7.54
C SER A 129 7.92 -3.57 6.14
N GLY A 130 8.03 -2.24 6.08
CA GLY A 130 8.13 -1.54 4.81
C GLY A 130 9.34 -1.99 4.00
N GLY A 131 10.51 -2.09 4.64
CA GLY A 131 11.75 -2.50 3.96
C GLY A 131 11.75 -3.92 3.44
N ILE A 132 11.06 -4.88 4.07
CA ILE A 132 11.01 -6.28 3.60
C ILE A 132 9.96 -6.52 2.51
N LYS A 133 8.88 -5.73 2.46
CA LYS A 133 7.77 -5.92 1.51
C LYS A 133 8.19 -6.11 0.04
N PRO A 134 9.03 -5.24 -0.56
CA PRO A 134 9.41 -5.39 -1.96
C PRO A 134 10.33 -6.60 -2.17
N CYS A 135 11.07 -6.99 -1.13
CA CYS A 135 12.07 -8.04 -1.21
C CYS A 135 11.45 -9.43 -1.19
N VAL A 136 10.44 -9.69 -0.33
CA VAL A 136 9.89 -11.05 -0.13
C VAL A 136 9.23 -11.57 -1.41
N ALA A 137 8.35 -10.79 -2.04
CA ALA A 137 7.68 -11.21 -3.28
C ALA A 137 8.68 -11.47 -4.42
N SER A 138 9.68 -10.58 -4.58
CA SER A 138 10.73 -10.78 -5.59
C SER A 138 11.64 -11.97 -5.25
N PHE A 139 11.89 -12.25 -3.96
CA PHE A 139 12.67 -13.38 -3.51
C PHE A 139 11.96 -14.72 -3.80
N VAL A 140 10.62 -14.78 -3.72
CA VAL A 140 9.84 -15.93 -4.20
C VAL A 140 10.13 -16.19 -5.68
N GLY A 141 10.12 -15.15 -6.51
CA GLY A 141 10.40 -15.26 -7.94
C GLY A 141 11.81 -15.81 -8.24
N ASP A 142 12.81 -15.41 -7.43
CA ASP A 142 14.20 -15.84 -7.59
C ASP A 142 14.39 -17.36 -7.35
N GLN A 143 13.46 -18.02 -6.68
CA GLN A 143 13.53 -19.46 -6.39
C GLN A 143 13.15 -20.33 -7.60
N PHE A 144 12.69 -19.72 -8.70
CA PHE A 144 12.28 -20.42 -9.91
C PHE A 144 13.28 -20.22 -11.06
N ASP A 145 13.46 -21.30 -11.85
CA ASP A 145 14.25 -21.32 -13.07
C ASP A 145 13.41 -21.74 -14.30
N GLN A 146 14.04 -21.88 -15.45
CA GLN A 146 13.37 -22.28 -16.71
C GLN A 146 12.68 -23.65 -16.61
N THR A 147 13.14 -24.54 -15.73
CA THR A 147 12.61 -25.92 -15.62
C THR A 147 11.31 -25.98 -14.83
N ASN A 148 11.12 -25.06 -13.87
CA ASN A 148 9.99 -25.06 -12.95
C ASN A 148 9.15 -23.76 -12.94
N LYS A 149 9.47 -22.79 -13.82
CA LYS A 149 8.76 -21.48 -13.95
C LYS A 149 7.24 -21.61 -14.12
N HIS A 150 6.77 -22.69 -14.74
CA HIS A 150 5.33 -22.94 -14.90
C HIS A 150 4.61 -23.16 -13.55
N ARG A 151 5.33 -23.50 -12.49
CA ARG A 151 4.79 -23.62 -11.13
C ARG A 151 4.77 -22.30 -10.36
N ALA A 152 5.48 -21.28 -10.82
CA ALA A 152 5.55 -19.98 -10.13
C ALA A 152 4.17 -19.38 -9.92
N LYS A 153 3.26 -19.46 -10.93
CA LYS A 153 1.89 -18.95 -10.80
C LYS A 153 1.16 -19.53 -9.60
N VAL A 154 1.19 -20.86 -9.43
CA VAL A 154 0.52 -21.54 -8.31
C VAL A 154 1.09 -21.09 -6.96
N VAL A 155 2.40 -20.84 -6.90
CA VAL A 155 3.05 -20.36 -5.68
C VAL A 155 2.70 -18.91 -5.37
N PHE A 156 2.63 -18.03 -6.38
CA PHE A 156 2.18 -16.65 -6.18
C PHE A 156 0.70 -16.59 -5.77
N ASP A 157 -0.15 -17.47 -6.32
CA ASP A 157 -1.55 -17.59 -5.90
C ASP A 157 -1.64 -18.05 -4.44
N ALA A 158 -0.86 -19.05 -4.03
CA ALA A 158 -0.79 -19.52 -2.64
C ALA A 158 -0.23 -18.42 -1.69
N PHE A 159 0.77 -17.67 -2.13
CA PHE A 159 1.34 -16.54 -1.41
C PHE A 159 0.29 -15.45 -1.16
N TYR A 160 -0.46 -15.07 -2.18
CA TYR A 160 -1.54 -14.09 -2.06
C TYR A 160 -2.69 -14.58 -1.18
N TRP A 161 -3.03 -15.86 -1.30
CA TRP A 161 -4.05 -16.48 -0.43
C TRP A 161 -3.60 -16.45 1.04
N MET A 162 -2.33 -16.74 1.32
CA MET A 162 -1.77 -16.71 2.68
C MET A 162 -1.79 -15.31 3.29
N ILE A 163 -1.57 -14.27 2.49
CA ILE A 163 -1.70 -12.86 2.94
C ILE A 163 -3.11 -12.60 3.47
N ASN A 164 -4.13 -12.96 2.70
CA ASN A 164 -5.52 -12.72 3.07
C ASN A 164 -5.97 -13.63 4.23
N PHE A 165 -5.52 -14.87 4.26
CA PHE A 165 -5.76 -15.79 5.36
C PHE A 165 -5.20 -15.25 6.68
N GLY A 166 -3.94 -14.83 6.71
CA GLY A 166 -3.32 -14.24 7.90
C GLY A 166 -4.04 -12.96 8.34
N SER A 167 -4.39 -12.09 7.39
CA SER A 167 -5.14 -10.85 7.66
C SER A 167 -6.53 -11.11 8.23
N PHE A 168 -7.25 -12.10 7.71
CA PHE A 168 -8.60 -12.46 8.17
C PHE A 168 -8.59 -12.90 9.63
N PHE A 169 -7.76 -13.87 9.98
CA PHE A 169 -7.68 -14.37 11.36
C PHE A 169 -7.12 -13.32 12.32
N ALA A 170 -6.15 -12.54 11.90
CA ALA A 170 -5.65 -11.42 12.68
C ALA A 170 -6.75 -10.42 13.02
N SER A 171 -7.58 -10.07 12.04
CA SER A 171 -8.68 -9.12 12.21
C SER A 171 -9.79 -9.66 13.15
N LEU A 172 -10.01 -10.97 13.17
CA LEU A 172 -10.98 -11.58 14.07
C LEU A 172 -10.46 -11.72 15.51
N LEU A 173 -9.21 -12.14 15.67
CA LEU A 173 -8.68 -12.57 16.97
C LEU A 173 -8.08 -11.42 17.78
N MET A 174 -7.33 -10.53 17.12
CA MET A 174 -6.56 -9.50 17.84
C MET A 174 -7.41 -8.48 18.62
N PRO A 175 -8.59 -8.03 18.13
CA PRO A 175 -9.47 -7.18 18.91
C PRO A 175 -10.01 -7.86 20.18
N VAL A 176 -10.24 -9.18 20.13
CA VAL A 176 -10.65 -9.96 21.30
C VAL A 176 -9.49 -10.07 22.31
N PHE A 177 -8.28 -10.32 21.82
CA PHE A 177 -7.09 -10.39 22.67
C PHE A 177 -6.79 -9.04 23.32
N LEU A 178 -6.95 -7.93 22.61
CA LEU A 178 -6.80 -6.60 23.20
C LEU A 178 -7.77 -6.38 24.37
N LYS A 179 -9.04 -6.79 24.19
CA LYS A 179 -10.07 -6.63 25.23
C LYS A 179 -9.87 -7.55 26.42
N GLN A 180 -9.47 -8.81 26.20
CA GLN A 180 -9.43 -9.85 27.22
C GLN A 180 -8.07 -9.96 27.91
N LEU A 181 -6.98 -9.77 27.18
CA LEU A 181 -5.61 -10.03 27.65
C LEU A 181 -4.81 -8.73 27.90
N GLY A 182 -5.37 -7.58 27.50
CA GLY A 182 -4.70 -6.30 27.62
C GLY A 182 -3.70 -6.00 26.48
N ALA A 183 -3.20 -4.76 26.46
CA ALA A 183 -2.42 -4.23 25.35
C ALA A 183 -1.04 -4.89 25.22
N ALA A 184 -0.33 -5.10 26.34
CA ALA A 184 1.01 -5.73 26.32
C ALA A 184 0.98 -7.10 25.60
N ILE A 185 0.03 -7.96 25.94
CA ILE A 185 -0.12 -9.28 25.33
C ILE A 185 -0.61 -9.16 23.88
N ALA A 186 -1.61 -8.29 23.65
CA ALA A 186 -2.16 -8.10 22.31
C ALA A 186 -1.14 -7.56 21.31
N PHE A 187 -0.19 -6.71 21.70
CA PHE A 187 0.93 -6.30 20.85
C PHE A 187 2.11 -7.29 20.89
N GLY A 188 2.23 -8.08 21.95
CA GLY A 188 3.24 -9.13 22.08
C GLY A 188 3.01 -10.33 21.15
N ILE A 189 1.75 -10.76 20.96
CA ILE A 189 1.40 -11.89 20.06
C ILE A 189 1.87 -11.65 18.61
N PRO A 190 1.58 -10.50 17.96
CA PRO A 190 2.17 -10.17 16.66
C PRO A 190 3.71 -10.21 16.67
N GLY A 191 4.34 -9.73 17.75
CA GLY A 191 5.79 -9.79 17.91
C GLY A 191 6.34 -11.22 17.95
N ALA A 192 5.69 -12.11 18.71
CA ALA A 192 6.05 -13.51 18.76
C ALA A 192 5.91 -14.19 17.39
N LEU A 193 4.83 -13.91 16.66
CA LEU A 193 4.63 -14.44 15.31
C LEU A 193 5.66 -13.88 14.31
N MET A 194 6.05 -12.60 14.43
CA MET A 194 7.11 -12.05 13.60
C MET A 194 8.46 -12.69 13.90
N PHE A 195 8.75 -12.98 15.17
CA PHE A 195 9.95 -13.73 15.54
C PHE A 195 9.93 -15.15 14.96
N ILE A 196 8.81 -15.88 15.06
CA ILE A 196 8.62 -17.20 14.44
C ILE A 196 8.82 -17.11 12.93
N ALA A 197 8.24 -16.10 12.25
CA ALA A 197 8.45 -15.84 10.83
C ALA A 197 9.94 -15.71 10.50
N THR A 198 10.67 -14.91 11.28
CA THR A 198 12.12 -14.68 11.11
C THR A 198 12.91 -15.99 11.28
N VAL A 199 12.55 -16.80 12.28
CA VAL A 199 13.18 -18.13 12.50
C VAL A 199 12.89 -19.07 11.34
N ILE A 200 11.64 -19.17 10.88
CA ILE A 200 11.27 -19.99 9.71
C ILE A 200 12.10 -19.57 8.49
N PHE A 201 12.18 -18.28 8.21
CA PHE A 201 12.97 -17.74 7.11
C PHE A 201 14.47 -18.10 7.26
N TRP A 202 15.04 -17.95 8.44
CA TRP A 202 16.43 -18.30 8.73
C TRP A 202 16.72 -19.80 8.59
N LEU A 203 15.77 -20.68 8.98
CA LEU A 203 15.92 -22.14 8.81
C LEU A 203 16.04 -22.52 7.32
N GLY A 204 15.34 -21.81 6.43
CA GLY A 204 15.41 -22.01 4.99
C GLY A 204 16.76 -21.61 4.33
N ARG A 205 17.67 -20.91 5.03
CA ARG A 205 18.85 -20.25 4.47
C ARG A 205 19.79 -21.12 3.63
N LYS A 206 19.84 -22.43 3.94
CA LYS A 206 20.71 -23.39 3.22
C LYS A 206 20.11 -23.87 1.89
N HIS A 207 18.83 -23.59 1.65
CA HIS A 207 18.09 -24.06 0.48
C HIS A 207 17.77 -22.95 -0.51
N TYR A 208 17.90 -21.67 -0.10
CA TYR A 208 17.58 -20.53 -0.95
C TYR A 208 18.55 -20.35 -2.10
N VAL A 209 18.00 -20.01 -3.26
CA VAL A 209 18.77 -19.44 -4.36
C VAL A 209 19.06 -17.98 -4.02
N LEU A 210 20.31 -17.65 -3.81
CA LEU A 210 20.76 -16.31 -3.46
C LEU A 210 21.34 -15.62 -4.68
N LEU A 211 20.66 -14.59 -5.17
CA LEU A 211 21.16 -13.75 -6.24
C LEU A 211 21.98 -12.61 -5.63
N PRO A 212 23.19 -12.35 -6.16
CA PRO A 212 24.03 -11.24 -5.71
C PRO A 212 23.37 -9.89 -6.04
N PRO A 213 23.73 -8.81 -5.33
CA PRO A 213 23.32 -7.46 -5.68
C PRO A 213 23.68 -7.13 -7.13
N THR A 214 22.77 -6.45 -7.83
CA THR A 214 22.96 -6.07 -9.22
C THR A 214 23.94 -4.89 -9.33
N PRO A 215 24.91 -4.93 -10.28
CA PRO A 215 25.77 -3.78 -10.52
C PRO A 215 24.96 -2.56 -10.97
N PRO A 216 25.50 -1.33 -10.78
CA PRO A 216 24.83 -0.11 -11.20
C PRO A 216 24.46 -0.17 -12.67
N ASN A 217 23.18 -0.03 -12.98
CA ASN A 217 22.75 0.13 -14.36
C ASN A 217 23.05 1.59 -14.81
N PRO A 218 23.96 1.81 -15.77
CA PRO A 218 24.25 3.15 -16.28
C PRO A 218 23.05 3.80 -16.95
N HIS A 219 22.08 3.00 -17.41
CA HIS A 219 20.85 3.44 -18.06
C HIS A 219 19.62 3.29 -17.15
N SER A 220 19.81 3.38 -15.82
CA SER A 220 18.72 3.37 -14.84
C SER A 220 17.85 4.62 -14.96
N PHE A 221 16.62 4.54 -14.44
CA PHE A 221 15.68 5.67 -14.39
C PHE A 221 16.36 6.95 -13.84
N LEU A 222 17.10 6.85 -12.73
CA LEU A 222 17.74 8.02 -12.11
C LEU A 222 18.89 8.58 -12.96
N ASN A 223 19.72 7.72 -13.59
CA ASN A 223 20.84 8.17 -14.41
C ASN A 223 20.34 8.87 -15.68
N VAL A 224 19.37 8.30 -16.38
CA VAL A 224 18.76 8.93 -17.56
C VAL A 224 18.08 10.25 -17.19
N SER A 225 17.34 10.28 -16.07
CA SER A 225 16.70 11.51 -15.57
C SER A 225 17.71 12.60 -15.22
N ARG A 226 18.83 12.24 -14.59
CA ARG A 226 19.93 13.18 -14.28
C ARG A 226 20.55 13.75 -15.55
N THR A 227 20.83 12.92 -16.54
CA THR A 227 21.36 13.35 -17.84
C THR A 227 20.38 14.26 -18.55
N ALA A 228 19.09 13.92 -18.56
CA ALA A 228 18.04 14.77 -19.13
C ALA A 228 18.04 16.16 -18.47
N LEU A 229 17.98 16.23 -17.13
CA LEU A 229 18.02 17.51 -16.40
C LEU A 229 19.31 18.31 -16.66
N ALA A 230 20.45 17.65 -16.84
CA ALA A 230 21.71 18.30 -17.13
C ALA A 230 21.79 18.86 -18.55
N SER A 231 20.93 18.43 -19.48
CA SER A 231 20.99 18.79 -20.89
C SER A 231 20.49 20.20 -21.23
N GLY A 232 19.82 20.90 -20.29
CA GLY A 232 19.32 22.25 -20.59
C GLY A 232 18.73 22.99 -19.39
N THR A 233 18.59 24.30 -19.52
CA THR A 233 18.18 25.22 -18.46
C THR A 233 16.69 25.10 -18.05
N PRO A 234 15.70 24.94 -18.96
CA PRO A 234 14.29 24.98 -18.56
C PRO A 234 13.90 23.88 -17.56
N GLY A 235 14.43 22.64 -17.72
CA GLY A 235 14.17 21.56 -16.77
C GLY A 235 14.89 21.75 -15.44
N GLN A 236 16.09 22.39 -15.46
CA GLN A 236 16.80 22.75 -14.23
C GLN A 236 16.03 23.82 -13.45
N VAL A 237 15.43 24.80 -14.12
CA VAL A 237 14.59 25.83 -13.49
C VAL A 237 13.37 25.19 -12.84
N LEU A 238 12.68 24.26 -13.53
CA LEU A 238 11.56 23.53 -12.94
C LEU A 238 11.99 22.70 -11.73
N ALA A 239 13.08 21.92 -11.84
CA ALA A 239 13.60 21.16 -10.73
C ALA A 239 14.03 22.05 -9.55
N GLY A 240 14.64 23.22 -9.84
CA GLY A 240 14.99 24.25 -8.86
C GLY A 240 13.76 24.82 -8.16
N ALA A 241 12.69 25.14 -8.92
CA ALA A 241 11.40 25.55 -8.35
C ALA A 241 10.83 24.48 -7.40
N GLY A 242 10.92 23.21 -7.78
CA GLY A 242 10.57 22.10 -6.90
C GLY A 242 11.39 22.08 -5.61
N GLY A 243 12.69 22.35 -5.69
CA GLY A 243 13.57 22.49 -4.53
C GLY A 243 13.17 23.65 -3.61
N VAL A 244 12.86 24.81 -4.18
CA VAL A 244 12.38 25.98 -3.41
C VAL A 244 11.05 25.68 -2.73
N LEU A 245 10.10 25.05 -3.42
CA LEU A 245 8.81 24.66 -2.84
C LEU A 245 9.00 23.58 -1.76
N ALA A 246 9.94 22.67 -1.93
CA ALA A 246 10.27 21.66 -0.93
C ALA A 246 10.83 22.30 0.35
N LEU A 247 11.74 23.26 0.22
CA LEU A 247 12.25 24.05 1.37
C LEU A 247 11.14 24.86 2.00
N GLY A 248 10.29 25.51 1.19
CA GLY A 248 9.12 26.26 1.67
C GLY A 248 8.12 25.38 2.43
N SER A 249 7.95 24.12 2.01
CA SER A 249 7.08 23.16 2.71
C SER A 249 7.54 22.89 4.14
N LEU A 250 8.85 22.94 4.41
CA LEU A 250 9.39 22.75 5.77
C LEU A 250 8.99 23.88 6.72
N ALA A 251 8.70 25.09 6.20
CA ALA A 251 8.18 26.19 7.00
C ALA A 251 6.79 25.92 7.58
N PHE A 252 6.04 24.97 7.01
CA PHE A 252 4.74 24.53 7.54
C PHE A 252 4.83 23.55 8.70
N THR A 253 6.04 23.14 9.11
CA THR A 253 6.23 22.20 10.23
C THR A 253 5.53 22.62 11.54
N PRO A 254 5.55 23.91 11.96
CA PRO A 254 4.84 24.33 13.18
C PRO A 254 3.32 24.19 13.08
N THR A 255 2.76 24.35 11.88
CA THR A 255 1.29 24.34 11.64
C THR A 255 0.75 22.93 11.40
N PHE A 256 1.42 22.16 10.55
CA PHE A 256 0.93 20.86 10.08
C PHE A 256 1.73 19.66 10.59
N GLY A 257 2.84 19.90 11.26
CA GLY A 257 3.74 18.85 11.73
C GLY A 257 4.78 18.42 10.70
N ILE A 258 5.88 17.81 11.19
CA ILE A 258 7.04 17.46 10.37
C ILE A 258 6.74 16.44 9.27
N VAL A 259 5.83 15.48 9.51
CA VAL A 259 5.52 14.43 8.54
C VAL A 259 4.84 15.00 7.30
N ILE A 260 3.83 15.86 7.49
CA ILE A 260 3.16 16.54 6.37
C ILE A 260 4.17 17.42 5.61
N ALA A 261 4.98 18.20 6.32
CA ALA A 261 5.98 19.06 5.73
C ALA A 261 6.99 18.29 4.86
N LEU A 262 7.53 17.18 5.36
CA LEU A 262 8.45 16.31 4.61
C LEU A 262 7.77 15.65 3.40
N CYS A 263 6.53 15.18 3.55
CA CYS A 263 5.80 14.60 2.43
C CYS A 263 5.49 15.63 1.34
N LEU A 264 5.08 16.85 1.72
CA LEU A 264 4.87 17.95 0.76
C LEU A 264 6.16 18.34 0.05
N ALA A 265 7.28 18.41 0.78
CA ALA A 265 8.61 18.62 0.21
C ALA A 265 8.95 17.56 -0.84
N PHE A 266 8.73 16.29 -0.50
CA PHE A 266 9.00 15.17 -1.39
C PHE A 266 8.09 15.18 -2.64
N VAL A 267 6.79 15.44 -2.48
CA VAL A 267 5.84 15.57 -3.59
C VAL A 267 6.24 16.72 -4.52
N SER A 268 6.68 17.86 -3.97
CA SER A 268 7.17 19.00 -4.75
C SER A 268 8.39 18.61 -5.61
N LEU A 269 9.37 17.95 -5.00
CA LEU A 269 10.57 17.47 -5.72
C LEU A 269 10.20 16.47 -6.82
N LEU A 270 9.32 15.51 -6.55
CA LEU A 270 8.90 14.54 -7.56
C LEU A 270 8.14 15.17 -8.71
N THR A 271 7.20 16.08 -8.41
CA THR A 271 6.36 16.71 -9.42
C THR A 271 7.18 17.62 -10.33
N PHE A 272 7.90 18.57 -9.76
CA PHE A 272 8.66 19.55 -10.55
C PHE A 272 9.94 18.95 -11.15
N GLY A 273 10.59 18.04 -10.43
CA GLY A 273 11.70 17.24 -10.97
C GLY A 273 11.25 16.36 -12.12
N GLY A 274 10.12 15.66 -11.99
CA GLY A 274 9.52 14.84 -13.04
C GLY A 274 9.12 15.65 -14.28
N LEU A 275 8.50 16.82 -14.10
CA LEU A 275 8.19 17.74 -15.19
C LEU A 275 9.45 18.25 -15.88
N GLY A 276 10.50 18.60 -15.11
CA GLY A 276 11.79 19.01 -15.66
C GLY A 276 12.45 17.92 -16.49
N VAL A 277 12.43 16.68 -16.00
CA VAL A 277 12.90 15.49 -16.76
C VAL A 277 12.08 15.30 -18.03
N TRP A 278 10.75 15.36 -17.92
CA TRP A 278 9.86 15.20 -19.09
C TRP A 278 10.17 16.20 -20.20
N LEU A 279 10.36 17.47 -19.85
CA LEU A 279 10.64 18.54 -20.80
C LEU A 279 11.97 18.33 -21.53
N GLN A 280 13.00 17.84 -20.83
CA GLN A 280 14.37 17.73 -21.35
C GLN A 280 14.78 16.31 -21.70
N LEU A 281 13.86 15.35 -21.64
CA LEU A 281 14.15 13.94 -21.91
C LEU A 281 14.83 13.70 -23.29
N PRO A 282 14.48 14.43 -24.38
CA PRO A 282 15.19 14.29 -25.66
C PRO A 282 16.70 14.58 -25.55
N GLY A 283 17.14 15.46 -24.63
CA GLY A 283 18.55 15.79 -24.41
C GLY A 283 19.40 14.67 -23.80
N ALA A 284 18.77 13.59 -23.32
CA ALA A 284 19.48 12.40 -22.84
C ALA A 284 19.83 11.43 -23.98
N ARG A 285 19.27 11.63 -25.20
CA ARG A 285 19.60 10.83 -26.38
C ARG A 285 21.07 11.05 -26.76
N GLY A 286 21.71 10.01 -27.25
CA GLY A 286 23.14 10.04 -27.59
C GLY A 286 24.07 9.65 -26.41
N GLN A 287 23.66 9.91 -25.16
CA GLN A 287 24.36 9.38 -23.98
C GLN A 287 23.72 8.10 -23.43
N HIS A 288 22.44 7.91 -23.71
CA HIS A 288 21.68 6.71 -23.34
C HIS A 288 20.98 6.11 -24.56
N PRO A 289 20.79 4.78 -24.60
CA PRO A 289 19.99 4.12 -25.65
C PRO A 289 18.57 4.69 -25.70
N ASP A 290 18.03 4.79 -26.90
CA ASP A 290 16.65 5.28 -27.10
C ASP A 290 15.60 4.50 -26.30
N GLU A 291 15.78 3.18 -26.16
CA GLU A 291 14.93 2.32 -25.33
C GLU A 291 14.92 2.77 -23.87
N ALA A 292 16.06 3.16 -23.31
CA ALA A 292 16.15 3.65 -21.93
C ALA A 292 15.46 5.02 -21.78
N VAL A 293 15.63 5.92 -22.77
CA VAL A 293 14.97 7.24 -22.76
C VAL A 293 13.45 7.10 -22.89
N GLU A 294 12.96 6.27 -23.80
CA GLU A 294 11.52 5.97 -23.93
C GLU A 294 10.98 5.22 -22.72
N GLY A 295 11.81 4.39 -22.06
CA GLY A 295 11.48 3.76 -20.78
C GLY A 295 11.19 4.78 -19.68
N VAL A 296 12.05 5.81 -19.53
CA VAL A 296 11.80 6.91 -18.57
C VAL A 296 10.52 7.66 -18.93
N ARG A 297 10.28 7.92 -20.22
CA ARG A 297 9.03 8.55 -20.67
C ARG A 297 7.80 7.71 -20.28
N SER A 298 7.87 6.41 -20.45
CA SER A 298 6.79 5.49 -20.08
C SER A 298 6.52 5.51 -18.57
N VAL A 299 7.58 5.49 -17.74
CA VAL A 299 7.45 5.62 -16.29
C VAL A 299 6.77 6.93 -15.91
N LEU A 300 7.22 8.06 -16.45
CA LEU A 300 6.63 9.38 -16.16
C LEU A 300 5.15 9.47 -16.54
N ARG A 301 4.73 8.82 -17.67
CA ARG A 301 3.31 8.71 -18.04
C ARG A 301 2.50 7.93 -17.01
N VAL A 302 3.04 6.83 -16.51
CA VAL A 302 2.38 6.01 -15.49
C VAL A 302 2.26 6.78 -14.16
N LEU A 303 3.22 7.63 -13.82
CA LEU A 303 3.15 8.45 -12.60
C LEU A 303 1.94 9.38 -12.58
N VAL A 304 1.47 9.87 -13.73
CA VAL A 304 0.22 10.64 -13.82
C VAL A 304 -0.99 9.79 -13.38
N LEU A 305 -1.05 8.54 -13.83
CA LEU A 305 -2.09 7.60 -13.41
C LEU A 305 -1.99 7.30 -11.91
N PHE A 306 -0.78 7.10 -11.38
CA PHE A 306 -0.55 6.86 -9.96
C PHE A 306 -0.98 8.04 -9.09
N ALA A 307 -0.72 9.27 -9.54
CA ALA A 307 -1.20 10.46 -8.85
C ALA A 307 -2.74 10.47 -8.73
N LEU A 308 -3.44 10.05 -9.80
CA LEU A 308 -4.91 9.95 -9.81
C LEU A 308 -5.47 8.74 -9.03
N VAL A 309 -4.62 7.78 -8.64
CA VAL A 309 -5.00 6.66 -7.75
C VAL A 309 -4.85 7.06 -6.28
N THR A 310 -4.10 8.10 -5.94
CA THR A 310 -3.87 8.48 -4.53
C THR A 310 -5.15 8.75 -3.74
N PRO A 311 -6.24 9.34 -4.31
CA PRO A 311 -7.51 9.46 -3.61
C PRO A 311 -8.12 8.11 -3.23
N PHE A 312 -8.01 7.08 -4.06
CA PHE A 312 -8.46 5.73 -3.68
C PHE A 312 -7.75 5.24 -2.41
N TRP A 313 -6.44 5.40 -2.30
CA TRP A 313 -5.69 4.98 -1.11
C TRP A 313 -6.06 5.78 0.13
N SER A 314 -6.38 7.07 -0.02
CA SER A 314 -6.88 7.86 1.12
C SER A 314 -8.19 7.32 1.67
N LEU A 315 -9.08 6.82 0.83
CA LEU A 315 -10.32 6.19 1.23
C LEU A 315 -10.08 4.80 1.85
N PHE A 316 -9.28 4.00 1.18
CA PHE A 316 -9.08 2.60 1.52
C PHE A 316 -8.46 2.39 2.91
N ASP A 317 -7.42 3.13 3.25
CA ASP A 317 -6.71 2.94 4.53
C ASP A 317 -7.51 3.44 5.73
N GLN A 318 -8.42 4.37 5.54
CA GLN A 318 -9.28 4.90 6.61
C GLN A 318 -10.32 3.88 7.13
N LYS A 319 -10.52 2.72 6.45
CA LYS A 319 -11.34 1.64 7.01
C LYS A 319 -10.79 1.11 8.34
N ALA A 320 -9.48 1.22 8.56
CA ALA A 320 -8.82 0.81 9.80
C ALA A 320 -8.71 1.93 10.85
N SER A 321 -9.18 3.13 10.53
CA SER A 321 -9.22 4.28 11.43
C SER A 321 -10.63 4.86 11.51
N THR A 322 -11.06 5.64 10.53
CA THR A 322 -12.34 6.37 10.54
C THR A 322 -13.56 5.42 10.64
N TRP A 323 -13.56 4.30 9.90
CA TRP A 323 -14.70 3.37 9.94
C TRP A 323 -14.76 2.55 11.22
N VAL A 324 -13.61 2.24 11.84
CA VAL A 324 -13.57 1.59 13.16
C VAL A 324 -14.17 2.50 14.22
N LEU A 325 -13.84 3.81 14.19
CA LEU A 325 -14.41 4.80 15.11
C LEU A 325 -15.92 4.98 14.90
N GLN A 326 -16.40 4.98 13.65
CA GLN A 326 -17.83 4.99 13.35
C GLN A 326 -18.52 3.74 13.91
N ALA A 327 -17.91 2.56 13.74
CA ALA A 327 -18.44 1.29 14.25
C ALA A 327 -18.56 1.27 15.77
N ASP A 328 -17.73 2.03 16.49
CA ASP A 328 -17.83 2.15 17.95
C ASP A 328 -19.13 2.85 18.39
N ALA A 329 -19.63 3.79 17.62
CA ALA A 329 -20.91 4.48 17.86
C ALA A 329 -22.15 3.65 17.45
N MET A 330 -21.97 2.47 16.84
CA MET A 330 -23.06 1.60 16.37
C MET A 330 -23.38 0.50 17.37
N THR A 331 -24.63 -0.01 17.34
CA THR A 331 -25.02 -1.17 18.16
C THR A 331 -24.35 -2.45 17.65
N LYS A 332 -23.84 -3.23 18.57
CA LYS A 332 -23.15 -4.50 18.27
C LYS A 332 -23.31 -5.48 19.43
N PRO A 333 -23.25 -6.80 19.17
CA PRO A 333 -23.24 -7.79 20.24
C PRO A 333 -22.05 -7.56 21.19
N SER A 334 -22.23 -7.86 22.49
CA SER A 334 -21.20 -7.64 23.52
C SER A 334 -19.88 -8.38 23.29
N TRP A 335 -19.95 -9.50 22.58
CA TRP A 335 -18.77 -10.30 22.18
C TRP A 335 -18.05 -9.76 20.94
N PHE A 336 -18.68 -8.89 20.14
CA PHE A 336 -18.12 -8.36 18.89
C PHE A 336 -17.43 -7.03 19.15
N GLN A 337 -16.23 -6.86 18.60
CA GLN A 337 -15.45 -5.61 18.67
C GLN A 337 -15.52 -4.87 17.33
N SER A 338 -15.62 -3.54 17.37
CA SER A 338 -15.74 -2.69 16.16
C SER A 338 -14.66 -2.97 15.11
N SER A 339 -13.42 -3.14 15.55
CA SER A 339 -12.29 -3.41 14.65
C SER A 339 -12.32 -4.81 14.00
N GLN A 340 -13.16 -5.75 14.48
CA GLN A 340 -13.36 -7.05 13.81
C GLN A 340 -14.06 -6.90 12.44
N MET A 341 -14.77 -5.79 12.19
CA MET A 341 -15.33 -5.50 10.87
C MET A 341 -14.27 -5.50 9.76
N GLN A 342 -13.03 -5.21 10.08
CA GLN A 342 -11.93 -5.26 9.13
C GLN A 342 -11.68 -6.66 8.55
N ALA A 343 -12.14 -7.73 9.20
CA ALA A 343 -12.08 -9.10 8.67
C ALA A 343 -12.91 -9.30 7.40
N LEU A 344 -13.94 -8.46 7.17
CA LEU A 344 -14.75 -8.53 5.94
C LEU A 344 -13.90 -8.27 4.69
N ASN A 345 -12.91 -7.37 4.76
CA ASN A 345 -12.10 -7.04 3.60
C ASN A 345 -11.31 -8.25 3.07
N PRO A 346 -10.42 -8.93 3.81
CA PRO A 346 -9.69 -10.09 3.29
C PRO A 346 -10.63 -11.25 2.93
N LEU A 347 -11.73 -11.44 3.64
CA LEU A 347 -12.74 -12.44 3.28
C LEU A 347 -13.35 -12.14 1.90
N LEU A 348 -13.79 -10.90 1.69
CA LEU A 348 -14.39 -10.48 0.43
C LEU A 348 -13.36 -10.47 -0.71
N VAL A 349 -12.09 -10.15 -0.46
CA VAL A 349 -11.02 -10.25 -1.47
C VAL A 349 -10.91 -11.69 -1.99
N MET A 350 -10.87 -12.68 -1.07
CA MET A 350 -10.79 -14.10 -1.43
C MET A 350 -12.00 -14.58 -2.24
N LEU A 351 -13.18 -13.98 -2.04
CA LEU A 351 -14.41 -14.29 -2.78
C LEU A 351 -14.54 -13.51 -4.09
N LEU A 352 -14.23 -12.21 -4.08
CA LEU A 352 -14.44 -11.32 -5.23
C LEU A 352 -13.45 -11.55 -6.36
N ILE A 353 -12.20 -11.96 -6.07
CA ILE A 353 -11.22 -12.23 -7.13
C ILE A 353 -11.69 -13.37 -8.05
N PRO A 354 -12.01 -14.58 -7.56
CA PRO A 354 -12.56 -15.62 -8.42
C PRO A 354 -13.91 -15.23 -9.04
N PHE A 355 -14.78 -14.55 -8.31
CA PHE A 355 -16.06 -14.08 -8.83
C PHE A 355 -15.87 -13.12 -10.03
N ASN A 356 -14.99 -12.15 -9.91
CA ASN A 356 -14.70 -11.20 -11.00
C ASN A 356 -14.15 -11.91 -12.23
N ASN A 357 -13.21 -12.85 -12.04
CA ASN A 357 -12.54 -13.53 -13.14
C ASN A 357 -13.43 -14.58 -13.82
N LEU A 358 -14.25 -15.30 -13.06
CA LEU A 358 -15.05 -16.41 -13.59
C LEU A 358 -16.47 -15.99 -14.01
N VAL A 359 -17.03 -14.94 -13.39
CA VAL A 359 -18.41 -14.53 -13.60
C VAL A 359 -18.50 -13.11 -14.17
N LEU A 360 -18.02 -12.09 -13.46
CA LEU A 360 -18.26 -10.69 -13.79
C LEU A 360 -17.63 -10.29 -15.13
N TYR A 361 -16.32 -10.53 -15.31
CA TYR A 361 -15.64 -10.12 -16.54
C TYR A 361 -16.12 -10.90 -17.77
N PRO A 362 -16.33 -12.23 -17.72
CA PRO A 362 -16.94 -12.96 -18.84
C PRO A 362 -18.36 -12.51 -19.17
N ALA A 363 -19.19 -12.21 -18.15
CA ALA A 363 -20.53 -11.70 -18.35
C ALA A 363 -20.52 -10.34 -19.07
N LEU A 364 -19.73 -9.38 -18.59
CA LEU A 364 -19.60 -8.06 -19.22
C LEU A 364 -19.08 -8.15 -20.66
N LYS A 365 -18.14 -9.06 -20.92
CA LYS A 365 -17.62 -9.31 -22.28
C LYS A 365 -18.71 -9.85 -23.21
N ARG A 366 -19.63 -10.71 -22.73
CA ARG A 366 -20.78 -11.19 -23.50
C ARG A 366 -21.73 -10.05 -23.90
N PHE A 367 -21.83 -9.00 -23.07
CA PHE A 367 -22.59 -7.77 -23.38
C PHE A 367 -21.79 -6.76 -24.22
N GLY A 368 -20.62 -7.15 -24.77
CA GLY A 368 -19.78 -6.28 -25.61
C GLY A 368 -18.93 -5.27 -24.83
N TYR A 369 -18.89 -5.36 -23.49
CA TYR A 369 -18.10 -4.46 -22.66
C TYR A 369 -16.84 -5.15 -22.14
N GLU A 370 -15.69 -4.81 -22.71
CA GLU A 370 -14.40 -5.34 -22.26
C GLU A 370 -13.82 -4.52 -21.10
N MET A 371 -13.59 -5.19 -19.97
CA MET A 371 -12.99 -4.60 -18.77
C MET A 371 -11.46 -4.58 -18.89
N THR A 372 -10.93 -3.58 -19.63
CA THR A 372 -9.47 -3.33 -19.69
C THR A 372 -8.93 -2.91 -18.32
N ALA A 373 -7.61 -3.01 -18.11
CA ALA A 373 -6.96 -2.63 -16.85
C ALA A 373 -7.35 -1.21 -16.39
N LEU A 374 -7.28 -0.23 -17.31
CA LEU A 374 -7.61 1.16 -16.97
C LEU A 374 -9.11 1.36 -16.68
N ARG A 375 -10.01 0.64 -17.35
CA ARG A 375 -11.46 0.66 -17.04
C ARG A 375 -11.76 0.06 -15.68
N ARG A 376 -11.07 -1.04 -15.30
CA ARG A 376 -11.17 -1.64 -13.96
C ARG A 376 -10.76 -0.63 -12.90
N MET A 377 -9.61 0.02 -13.08
CA MET A 377 -9.12 1.01 -12.11
C MET A 377 -10.07 2.21 -12.00
N THR A 378 -10.59 2.74 -13.11
CA THR A 378 -11.59 3.81 -13.11
C THR A 378 -12.83 3.42 -12.29
N ALA A 379 -13.39 2.24 -12.57
CA ALA A 379 -14.57 1.72 -11.86
C ALA A 379 -14.25 1.50 -10.37
N GLY A 380 -13.06 0.97 -10.04
CA GLY A 380 -12.65 0.72 -8.67
C GLY A 380 -12.53 1.99 -7.83
N ILE A 381 -11.99 3.08 -8.39
CA ILE A 381 -11.96 4.39 -7.72
C ILE A 381 -13.40 4.90 -7.50
N ALA A 382 -14.29 4.75 -8.48
CA ALA A 382 -15.69 5.16 -8.34
C ALA A 382 -16.44 4.34 -7.28
N PHE A 383 -16.24 3.02 -7.22
CA PHE A 383 -16.82 2.17 -6.16
C PHE A 383 -16.33 2.54 -4.77
N SER A 384 -15.07 2.93 -4.62
CA SER A 384 -14.58 3.43 -3.33
C SER A 384 -15.27 4.74 -2.94
N GLY A 385 -15.48 5.66 -3.89
CA GLY A 385 -16.25 6.87 -3.67
C GLY A 385 -17.69 6.57 -3.23
N LEU A 386 -18.35 5.60 -3.87
CA LEU A 386 -19.71 5.16 -3.52
C LEU A 386 -19.76 4.56 -2.10
N ALA A 387 -18.77 3.76 -1.72
CA ALA A 387 -18.65 3.26 -0.34
C ALA A 387 -18.60 4.41 0.68
N TRP A 388 -17.89 5.48 0.36
CA TRP A 388 -17.77 6.66 1.23
C TRP A 388 -19.04 7.54 1.25
N VAL A 389 -19.83 7.57 0.19
CA VAL A 389 -21.19 8.15 0.25
C VAL A 389 -22.06 7.39 1.26
N VAL A 390 -22.00 6.05 1.25
CA VAL A 390 -22.78 5.22 2.18
C VAL A 390 -22.37 5.47 3.62
N VAL A 391 -21.05 5.45 3.95
CA VAL A 391 -20.61 5.70 5.34
C VAL A 391 -20.86 7.14 5.77
N GLY A 392 -20.79 8.10 4.84
CA GLY A 392 -21.15 9.49 5.10
C GLY A 392 -22.63 9.65 5.46
N ALA A 393 -23.52 9.00 4.71
CA ALA A 393 -24.94 8.97 5.02
C ALA A 393 -25.21 8.30 6.37
N MET A 394 -24.53 7.19 6.67
CA MET A 394 -24.60 6.53 7.98
C MET A 394 -24.13 7.47 9.11
N GLN A 395 -23.08 8.25 8.88
CA GLN A 395 -22.57 9.19 9.87
C GLN A 395 -23.56 10.32 10.14
N VAL A 396 -24.25 10.84 9.14
CA VAL A 396 -25.32 11.84 9.32
C VAL A 396 -26.44 11.32 10.25
N VAL A 397 -26.83 10.06 10.07
CA VAL A 397 -27.85 9.41 10.91
C VAL A 397 -27.36 9.28 12.36
N LEU A 398 -26.07 8.88 12.56
CA LEU A 398 -25.45 8.80 13.89
C LEU A 398 -25.32 10.18 14.55
N ASP A 399 -24.91 11.19 13.80
CA ASP A 399 -24.79 12.57 14.27
C ASP A 399 -26.16 13.14 14.69
N GLY A 400 -27.25 12.66 14.05
CA GLY A 400 -28.64 12.95 14.44
C GLY A 400 -29.14 12.19 15.69
N GLY A 401 -28.29 11.42 16.36
CA GLY A 401 -28.60 10.68 17.58
C GLY A 401 -29.33 9.34 17.37
N GLN A 402 -29.52 8.90 16.12
CA GLN A 402 -30.09 7.59 15.83
C GLN A 402 -28.98 6.53 15.81
N VAL A 403 -29.20 5.42 16.52
CA VAL A 403 -28.23 4.33 16.60
C VAL A 403 -28.77 3.11 15.88
N PHE A 404 -27.96 2.50 15.03
CA PHE A 404 -28.32 1.31 14.27
C PHE A 404 -27.19 0.26 14.31
N THR A 405 -27.51 -0.94 13.83
CA THR A 405 -26.60 -2.09 13.95
C THR A 405 -25.36 -1.97 13.07
N ILE A 406 -24.22 -2.45 13.57
CA ILE A 406 -22.92 -2.50 12.87
C ILE A 406 -22.99 -3.29 11.54
N THR A 407 -23.98 -4.16 11.36
CA THR A 407 -24.18 -4.93 10.12
C THR A 407 -24.37 -4.05 8.88
N TRP A 408 -24.83 -2.80 9.04
CA TRP A 408 -24.92 -1.85 7.93
C TRP A 408 -23.55 -1.52 7.30
N GLN A 409 -22.46 -1.65 8.05
CA GLN A 409 -21.11 -1.47 7.48
C GLN A 409 -20.73 -2.57 6.47
N VAL A 410 -21.42 -3.71 6.42
CA VAL A 410 -21.14 -4.75 5.41
C VAL A 410 -21.23 -4.21 3.98
N LEU A 411 -22.23 -3.35 3.70
CA LEU A 411 -22.41 -2.77 2.38
C LEU A 411 -21.22 -1.89 1.94
N PRO A 412 -20.79 -0.87 2.70
CA PRO A 412 -19.62 -0.08 2.30
C PRO A 412 -18.32 -0.91 2.28
N TYR A 413 -18.14 -1.91 3.17
CA TYR A 413 -17.01 -2.84 3.07
C TYR A 413 -17.02 -3.62 1.76
N ALA A 414 -18.19 -4.10 1.31
CA ALA A 414 -18.31 -4.81 0.04
C ALA A 414 -17.98 -3.91 -1.16
N LEU A 415 -18.48 -2.68 -1.18
CA LEU A 415 -18.20 -1.69 -2.23
C LEU A 415 -16.72 -1.30 -2.26
N LEU A 416 -16.14 -1.03 -1.09
CA LEU A 416 -14.73 -0.64 -0.98
C LEU A 416 -13.80 -1.79 -1.38
N THR A 417 -14.12 -3.02 -0.98
CA THR A 417 -13.31 -4.20 -1.34
C THR A 417 -13.44 -4.54 -2.82
N LEU A 418 -14.63 -4.36 -3.42
CA LEU A 418 -14.76 -4.46 -4.88
C LEU A 418 -13.87 -3.41 -5.57
N GLY A 419 -13.87 -2.16 -5.07
CA GLY A 419 -12.97 -1.11 -5.53
C GLY A 419 -11.51 -1.52 -5.41
N GLU A 420 -11.12 -2.10 -4.28
CA GLU A 420 -9.76 -2.58 -4.04
C GLU A 420 -9.31 -3.64 -5.05
N VAL A 421 -10.10 -4.67 -5.27
CA VAL A 421 -9.78 -5.75 -6.22
C VAL A 421 -9.63 -5.19 -7.64
N LEU A 422 -10.45 -4.20 -8.00
CA LEU A 422 -10.39 -3.55 -9.32
C LEU A 422 -9.19 -2.61 -9.48
N VAL A 423 -8.69 -1.99 -8.39
CA VAL A 423 -7.56 -1.03 -8.43
C VAL A 423 -6.24 -1.72 -8.11
N SER A 424 -6.15 -2.42 -6.98
CA SER A 424 -4.87 -2.90 -6.42
C SER A 424 -4.20 -3.94 -7.31
N ALA A 425 -4.86 -5.06 -7.56
CA ALA A 425 -4.29 -6.15 -8.36
C ALA A 425 -4.05 -5.69 -9.80
N THR A 426 -5.04 -4.99 -10.38
CA THR A 426 -4.97 -4.51 -11.75
C THR A 426 -3.91 -3.42 -11.93
N GLY A 427 -3.80 -2.49 -10.99
CA GLY A 427 -2.82 -1.41 -11.05
C GLY A 427 -1.38 -1.90 -10.96
N LEU A 428 -1.14 -2.92 -10.13
CA LEU A 428 0.16 -3.54 -9.99
C LEU A 428 0.57 -4.28 -11.27
N GLU A 429 -0.32 -5.08 -11.85
CA GLU A 429 -0.12 -5.78 -13.12
C GLU A 429 0.11 -4.79 -14.26
N PHE A 430 -0.72 -3.75 -14.35
CA PHE A 430 -0.60 -2.68 -15.34
C PHE A 430 0.75 -1.98 -15.22
N ALA A 431 1.14 -1.55 -14.01
CA ALA A 431 2.42 -0.92 -13.77
C ALA A 431 3.58 -1.78 -14.27
N TYR A 432 3.56 -3.07 -13.93
CA TYR A 432 4.60 -4.01 -14.33
C TYR A 432 4.70 -4.17 -15.86
N SER A 433 3.58 -4.09 -16.59
CA SER A 433 3.54 -4.20 -18.05
C SER A 433 4.07 -2.95 -18.78
N GLN A 434 3.98 -1.76 -18.14
CA GLN A 434 4.26 -0.47 -18.76
C GLN A 434 5.72 -0.01 -18.63
N ALA A 435 6.61 -0.76 -17.98
CA ALA A 435 8.01 -0.40 -17.82
C ALA A 435 8.97 -1.42 -18.41
N PRO A 436 10.08 -0.95 -19.06
CA PRO A 436 11.16 -1.83 -19.44
C PRO A 436 11.73 -2.60 -18.22
N PRO A 437 12.29 -3.80 -18.41
CA PRO A 437 12.81 -4.63 -17.32
C PRO A 437 13.74 -3.89 -16.36
N ALA A 438 14.59 -3.01 -16.88
CA ALA A 438 15.53 -2.20 -16.11
C ALA A 438 14.88 -1.15 -15.19
N MET A 439 13.61 -0.82 -15.38
CA MET A 439 12.89 0.25 -14.66
C MET A 439 11.68 -0.28 -13.86
N LYS A 440 11.38 -1.59 -13.92
CA LYS A 440 10.26 -2.19 -13.19
C LYS A 440 10.35 -1.96 -11.70
N GLY A 441 11.52 -2.10 -11.10
CA GLY A 441 11.73 -1.83 -9.67
C GLY A 441 11.40 -0.39 -9.27
N ALA A 442 11.82 0.59 -10.07
CA ALA A 442 11.49 2.00 -9.84
C ALA A 442 9.96 2.23 -9.90
N LEU A 443 9.29 1.64 -10.91
CA LEU A 443 7.84 1.80 -11.06
C LEU A 443 7.05 1.16 -9.91
N MET A 444 7.47 -0.01 -9.43
CA MET A 444 6.88 -0.66 -8.26
C MET A 444 7.06 0.17 -6.98
N SER A 445 8.20 0.84 -6.86
CA SER A 445 8.45 1.77 -5.78
C SER A 445 7.51 2.99 -5.83
N PHE A 446 7.27 3.55 -7.00
CA PHE A 446 6.29 4.62 -7.19
C PHE A 446 4.84 4.18 -6.92
N TRP A 447 4.51 2.91 -7.18
CA TRP A 447 3.21 2.36 -6.77
C TRP A 447 3.02 2.42 -5.25
N ASN A 448 4.01 1.96 -4.48
CA ASN A 448 3.96 2.07 -3.02
C ASN A 448 3.89 3.53 -2.55
N LEU A 449 4.59 4.43 -3.24
CA LEU A 449 4.55 5.85 -2.94
C LEU A 449 3.16 6.47 -3.17
N SER A 450 2.36 5.95 -4.11
CA SER A 450 0.97 6.40 -4.29
C SER A 450 0.12 6.15 -3.04
N VAL A 451 0.37 5.06 -2.31
CA VAL A 451 -0.26 4.78 -1.00
C VAL A 451 0.18 5.80 0.05
N THR A 452 1.49 6.10 0.10
CA THR A 452 2.04 7.15 0.98
C THR A 452 1.34 8.50 0.76
N ILE A 453 1.20 8.93 -0.49
CA ILE A 453 0.53 10.20 -0.83
C ILE A 453 -0.97 10.13 -0.52
N GLY A 454 -1.61 8.97 -0.71
CA GLY A 454 -3.00 8.76 -0.28
C GLY A 454 -3.19 9.02 1.22
N ASN A 455 -2.30 8.52 2.06
CA ASN A 455 -2.34 8.76 3.51
C ASN A 455 -1.96 10.19 3.88
N LEU A 456 -1.11 10.87 3.08
CA LEU A 456 -0.86 12.31 3.24
C LEU A 456 -2.13 13.14 3.07
N TRP A 457 -2.99 12.82 2.08
CA TRP A 457 -4.29 13.50 1.92
C TRP A 457 -5.14 13.41 3.20
N VAL A 458 -5.14 12.26 3.88
CA VAL A 458 -5.87 12.10 5.14
C VAL A 458 -5.31 13.01 6.22
N LEU A 459 -3.98 13.07 6.36
CA LEU A 459 -3.34 13.95 7.35
C LEU A 459 -3.62 15.44 7.07
N VAL A 460 -3.57 15.85 5.80
CA VAL A 460 -3.86 17.24 5.41
C VAL A 460 -5.31 17.61 5.72
N VAL A 461 -6.27 16.74 5.39
CA VAL A 461 -7.68 16.97 5.71
C VAL A 461 -7.92 17.00 7.23
N ASN A 462 -7.31 16.09 7.99
CA ASN A 462 -7.38 16.11 9.45
C ASN A 462 -6.78 17.39 10.06
N ALA A 463 -5.67 17.86 9.53
CA ALA A 463 -5.06 19.12 9.96
C ALA A 463 -5.95 20.33 9.62
N SER A 464 -6.58 20.32 8.45
CA SER A 464 -7.44 21.41 7.99
C SER A 464 -8.65 21.63 8.92
N VAL A 465 -9.28 20.56 9.40
CA VAL A 465 -10.45 20.68 10.30
C VAL A 465 -10.09 21.10 11.74
N LYS A 466 -8.81 21.24 12.08
CA LYS A 466 -8.37 21.87 13.32
C LYS A 466 -8.40 23.41 13.26
N ASN A 467 -8.56 23.97 12.05
CA ASN A 467 -8.68 25.41 11.84
C ASN A 467 -10.12 25.87 12.09
N ALA A 468 -10.31 26.87 12.94
CA ALA A 468 -11.63 27.39 13.31
C ALA A 468 -12.44 27.89 12.11
N THR A 469 -11.79 28.51 11.11
CA THR A 469 -12.48 28.98 9.90
C THR A 469 -13.08 27.82 9.11
N VAL A 470 -12.33 26.73 8.97
CA VAL A 470 -12.81 25.51 8.27
C VAL A 470 -13.94 24.86 9.07
N THR A 471 -13.79 24.73 10.39
CA THR A 471 -14.81 24.13 11.25
C THR A 471 -16.10 24.94 11.26
N ASN A 472 -16.02 26.28 11.30
CA ASN A 472 -17.18 27.16 11.21
C ASN A 472 -17.87 27.06 9.83
N PHE A 473 -17.10 26.96 8.76
CA PHE A 473 -17.66 26.71 7.43
C PHE A 473 -18.40 25.36 7.39
N ILE A 474 -17.81 24.30 7.91
CA ILE A 474 -18.48 22.98 7.98
C ILE A 474 -19.78 23.08 8.78
N ALA A 475 -19.75 23.72 9.94
CA ALA A 475 -20.95 23.92 10.77
C ALA A 475 -22.07 24.68 10.02
N SER A 476 -21.73 25.65 9.15
CA SER A 476 -22.71 26.36 8.33
C SER A 476 -23.40 25.48 7.28
N THR A 477 -22.83 24.33 6.93
CA THR A 477 -23.45 23.35 6.00
C THR A 477 -24.50 22.46 6.66
N GLY A 478 -24.60 22.46 7.98
CA GLY A 478 -25.48 21.57 8.75
C GLY A 478 -24.95 20.14 8.96
N PHE A 479 -23.76 19.82 8.46
CA PHE A 479 -23.12 18.53 8.67
C PHE A 479 -22.18 18.54 9.89
N GLY A 480 -22.07 17.38 10.57
CA GLY A 480 -20.99 17.14 11.50
C GLY A 480 -19.62 17.04 10.79
N VAL A 481 -18.54 17.38 11.49
CA VAL A 481 -17.18 17.39 10.90
C VAL A 481 -16.83 16.05 10.26
N THR A 482 -17.12 14.94 10.93
CA THR A 482 -16.82 13.59 10.43
C THR A 482 -17.63 13.26 9.16
N ALA A 483 -18.95 13.56 9.16
CA ALA A 483 -19.79 13.35 7.99
C ALA A 483 -19.32 14.19 6.80
N PHE A 484 -18.98 15.46 7.03
CA PHE A 484 -18.45 16.34 6.00
C PHE A 484 -17.14 15.80 5.40
N GLN A 485 -16.19 15.37 6.25
CA GLN A 485 -14.95 14.74 5.78
C GLN A 485 -15.24 13.50 4.91
N MET A 486 -16.21 12.67 5.31
CA MET A 486 -16.59 11.48 4.54
C MET A 486 -17.12 11.84 3.15
N PHE A 487 -18.01 12.82 3.04
CA PHE A 487 -18.50 13.29 1.74
C PHE A 487 -17.42 14.00 0.92
N PHE A 488 -16.52 14.73 1.56
CA PHE A 488 -15.36 15.33 0.89
C PHE A 488 -14.51 14.25 0.22
N PHE A 489 -14.16 13.17 0.94
CA PHE A 489 -13.39 12.07 0.35
C PHE A 489 -14.17 11.35 -0.75
N ALA A 490 -15.49 11.17 -0.61
CA ALA A 490 -16.32 10.62 -1.68
C ALA A 490 -16.25 11.47 -2.95
N ALA A 491 -16.45 12.78 -2.82
CA ALA A 491 -16.35 13.73 -3.93
C ALA A 491 -14.95 13.73 -4.56
N PHE A 492 -13.90 13.69 -3.73
CA PHE A 492 -12.51 13.60 -4.17
C PHE A 492 -12.23 12.33 -4.99
N ALA A 493 -12.78 11.18 -4.55
CA ALA A 493 -12.68 9.93 -5.30
C ALA A 493 -13.43 9.98 -6.64
N PHE A 494 -14.65 10.55 -6.69
CA PHE A 494 -15.38 10.69 -7.95
C PHE A 494 -14.69 11.66 -8.93
N ALA A 495 -14.16 12.77 -8.44
CA ALA A 495 -13.36 13.68 -9.26
C ALA A 495 -12.11 12.97 -9.83
N ALA A 496 -11.43 12.18 -9.00
CA ALA A 496 -10.29 11.38 -9.43
C ALA A 496 -10.69 10.28 -10.43
N ALA A 497 -11.82 9.59 -10.22
CA ALA A 497 -12.32 8.58 -11.15
C ALA A 497 -12.63 9.19 -12.52
N LEU A 498 -13.25 10.37 -12.54
CA LEU A 498 -13.52 11.11 -13.79
C LEU A 498 -12.21 11.50 -14.49
N ALA A 499 -11.29 12.15 -13.77
CA ALA A 499 -9.99 12.56 -14.31
C ALA A 499 -9.18 11.35 -14.81
N PHE A 500 -9.14 10.26 -14.03
CA PHE A 500 -8.50 9.00 -14.42
C PHE A 500 -9.13 8.44 -15.70
N GLY A 501 -10.45 8.38 -15.78
CA GLY A 501 -11.18 7.91 -16.95
C GLY A 501 -10.89 8.73 -18.21
N LEU A 502 -10.76 10.07 -18.08
CA LEU A 502 -10.40 10.96 -19.19
C LEU A 502 -8.96 10.70 -19.65
N VAL A 503 -7.99 10.64 -18.73
CA VAL A 503 -6.59 10.33 -19.03
C VAL A 503 -6.46 8.94 -19.64
N ALA A 504 -7.18 7.95 -19.11
CA ALA A 504 -7.17 6.56 -19.58
C ALA A 504 -7.63 6.42 -21.04
N ARG A 505 -8.54 7.28 -21.53
CA ARG A 505 -9.00 7.28 -22.93
C ARG A 505 -7.89 7.65 -23.92
N SER A 506 -6.99 8.53 -23.53
CA SER A 506 -5.88 9.01 -24.36
C SER A 506 -4.57 8.25 -24.10
N TYR A 507 -4.55 7.37 -23.09
CA TYR A 507 -3.35 6.65 -22.70
C TYR A 507 -3.02 5.54 -23.72
N ARG A 508 -1.82 5.62 -24.29
CA ARG A 508 -1.31 4.57 -25.18
C ARG A 508 -0.54 3.56 -24.33
N THR A 509 -1.10 2.35 -24.22
CA THR A 509 -0.43 1.23 -23.55
C THR A 509 0.75 0.75 -24.40
N VAL A 510 1.88 0.52 -23.76
CA VAL A 510 3.06 -0.11 -24.36
C VAL A 510 3.26 -1.43 -23.61
N ASP A 511 3.41 -2.51 -24.33
CA ASP A 511 3.63 -3.82 -23.73
C ASP A 511 5.13 -4.13 -23.69
N TYR A 512 5.69 -4.17 -22.47
CA TYR A 512 7.08 -4.56 -22.21
C TYR A 512 7.21 -5.99 -21.69
N TYR A 513 6.18 -6.82 -21.84
CA TYR A 513 6.35 -8.26 -21.67
C TYR A 513 7.26 -8.80 -22.76
N ARG A 514 8.21 -9.66 -22.40
CA ARG A 514 9.06 -10.34 -23.38
C ARG A 514 8.17 -11.17 -24.33
N THR A 515 8.25 -10.89 -25.62
CA THR A 515 7.80 -11.85 -26.64
C THR A 515 8.55 -13.15 -26.42
N ALA A 516 7.79 -14.25 -26.37
CA ALA A 516 8.32 -15.60 -26.10
C ALA A 516 9.34 -16.02 -27.15
#